data_6c2081f7dfca4b36d042dbdaa238b11c
#
_entry.id   6c2081f7dfca4b36d042dbdaa238b11c
#
_cell.length_a   1.000
_cell.length_b   1.000
_cell.length_c   1.000
_cell.angle_alpha   90.00
_cell.angle_beta   90.00
_cell.angle_gamma   90.00
#
_symmetry.space_group_name_H-M   'P 1'
#
loop_
_entity.id
_entity.type
_entity.pdbx_description
1 polymer ?
#
loop_
_entity_poly.entity_id
_entity_poly.type
_entity_poly.pdbx_seq_one_letter_code
_entity_poly.pdbx_strand_id
1 'polypeptide(L)'
;LISIGRRMKDLYAAGYDFGDIRYLKPFLDGHVDENDYTKLDEGIVFYYFTVLKEGNDEILKDLCTRFLDRRLFIYHDLLDQHEKQLAESFYEKKGYDPRYYVVSDDQSKVPYRDYGNTEELREIEILIDEELRFLPEVSEIVGAIVNSKKNKNDHKIFYPEV
;
A
#
# COMPACT_ATOMS: atom_id res chain seq x y z
N LEU A 1 -1.45 -5.66 3.91
CA LEU A 1 -1.31 -4.48 4.78
C LEU A 1 -2.39 -3.43 4.53
N ILE A 2 -2.61 -2.99 3.28
CA ILE A 2 -3.61 -1.95 2.94
C ILE A 2 -4.99 -2.30 3.50
N SER A 3 -5.46 -3.54 3.33
CA SER A 3 -6.76 -4.01 3.83
C SER A 3 -6.87 -3.96 5.35
N ILE A 4 -5.80 -4.37 6.06
CA ILE A 4 -5.73 -4.28 7.53
C ILE A 4 -5.83 -2.82 7.97
N GLY A 5 -5.01 -1.93 7.40
CA GLY A 5 -5.02 -0.51 7.73
C GLY A 5 -6.36 0.15 7.45
N ARG A 6 -7.02 -0.18 6.34
CA ARG A 6 -8.37 0.30 6.00
C ARG A 6 -9.40 -0.17 7.03
N ARG A 7 -9.39 -1.48 7.37
CA ARG A 7 -10.32 -2.00 8.37
C ARG A 7 -10.11 -1.38 9.74
N MET A 8 -8.85 -1.21 10.15
CA MET A 8 -8.54 -0.54 11.42
C MET A 8 -9.05 0.91 11.46
N LYS A 9 -8.90 1.68 10.37
CA LYS A 9 -9.42 3.05 10.30
C LYS A 9 -10.94 3.09 10.42
N ASP A 10 -11.64 2.20 9.72
CA ASP A 10 -13.10 2.14 9.77
C ASP A 10 -13.60 1.75 11.17
N LEU A 11 -12.96 0.78 11.80
CA LEU A 11 -13.26 0.36 13.18
C LEU A 11 -12.95 1.47 14.21
N TYR A 12 -11.82 2.16 14.03
CA TYR A 12 -11.43 3.27 14.90
C TYR A 12 -12.44 4.41 14.83
N ALA A 13 -12.88 4.79 13.63
CA ALA A 13 -13.93 5.77 13.42
C ALA A 13 -15.28 5.35 14.02
N ALA A 14 -15.55 4.03 14.09
CA ALA A 14 -16.72 3.47 14.74
C ALA A 14 -16.62 3.33 16.26
N GLY A 15 -15.47 3.71 16.87
CA GLY A 15 -15.24 3.62 18.31
C GLY A 15 -14.91 2.22 18.82
N TYR A 16 -14.39 1.34 17.94
CA TYR A 16 -13.98 0.00 18.35
C TYR A 16 -12.81 0.04 19.33
N ASP A 17 -12.89 -0.75 20.38
CA ASP A 17 -11.83 -0.88 21.38
C ASP A 17 -10.77 -1.89 20.91
N PHE A 18 -9.61 -1.38 20.53
CA PHE A 18 -8.46 -2.19 20.14
C PHE A 18 -7.57 -2.60 21.31
N GLY A 19 -7.88 -2.14 22.55
CA GLY A 19 -6.97 -2.23 23.66
C GLY A 19 -5.76 -1.29 23.51
N ASP A 20 -4.58 -1.73 23.94
CA ASP A 20 -3.37 -0.88 23.87
C ASP A 20 -2.72 -0.88 22.50
N ILE A 21 -3.10 0.07 21.66
CA ILE A 21 -2.51 0.33 20.35
C ILE A 21 -1.77 1.67 20.31
N ARG A 22 -1.15 2.09 21.42
CA ARG A 22 -0.56 3.43 21.59
C ARG A 22 0.36 3.87 20.45
N TYR A 23 1.13 2.97 19.86
CA TYR A 23 2.05 3.31 18.76
C TYR A 23 1.37 3.36 17.38
N LEU A 24 0.21 2.72 17.21
CA LEU A 24 -0.58 2.81 15.97
C LEU A 24 -1.62 3.95 16.03
N LYS A 25 -1.99 4.39 17.22
CA LYS A 25 -3.03 5.39 17.40
C LYS A 25 -2.78 6.70 16.63
N PRO A 26 -1.58 7.32 16.65
CA PRO A 26 -1.31 8.53 15.88
C PRO A 26 -1.57 8.35 14.37
N PHE A 27 -1.28 7.15 13.83
CA PHE A 27 -1.52 6.83 12.41
C PHE A 27 -3.00 6.66 12.08
N LEU A 28 -3.82 6.24 13.04
CA LEU A 28 -5.28 6.15 12.89
C LEU A 28 -5.93 7.53 13.04
N ASP A 29 -5.43 8.35 13.96
CA ASP A 29 -5.86 9.74 14.16
C ASP A 29 -5.47 10.67 12.99
N GLY A 30 -4.47 10.28 12.20
CA GLY A 30 -3.92 11.11 11.12
C GLY A 30 -3.01 12.25 11.60
N HIS A 31 -2.53 12.18 12.84
CA HIS A 31 -1.63 13.16 13.45
C HIS A 31 -0.33 12.46 13.88
N VAL A 32 0.58 12.28 12.94
CA VAL A 32 1.86 11.59 13.12
C VAL A 32 2.98 12.60 13.13
N ASP A 33 3.81 12.61 14.16
CA ASP A 33 5.06 13.33 14.20
C ASP A 33 6.26 12.41 13.93
N GLU A 34 7.47 13.00 13.84
CA GLU A 34 8.70 12.25 13.59
C GLU A 34 9.00 11.21 14.69
N ASN A 35 8.66 11.55 15.95
CA ASN A 35 8.89 10.69 17.10
C ASN A 35 7.89 9.51 17.10
N ASP A 36 6.66 9.70 16.66
CA ASP A 36 5.69 8.62 16.49
C ASP A 36 6.13 7.65 15.39
N TYR A 37 6.64 8.20 14.27
CA TYR A 37 7.15 7.41 13.18
C TYR A 37 8.34 6.53 13.59
N THR A 38 9.28 7.06 14.37
CA THR A 38 10.46 6.31 14.83
C THR A 38 10.16 5.23 15.87
N LYS A 39 9.01 5.31 16.55
CA LYS A 39 8.58 4.30 17.53
C LYS A 39 7.85 3.11 16.92
N LEU A 40 7.42 3.21 15.66
CA LEU A 40 6.69 2.14 14.98
C LEU A 40 7.65 1.37 14.07
N ASP A 41 8.10 0.22 14.53
CA ASP A 41 8.91 -0.72 13.77
C ASP A 41 8.10 -1.97 13.34
N GLU A 42 8.71 -2.81 12.52
CA GLU A 42 8.08 -4.05 12.06
C GLU A 42 7.70 -4.98 13.22
N GLY A 43 8.53 -5.06 14.26
CA GLY A 43 8.28 -5.93 15.42
C GLY A 43 7.01 -5.52 16.16
N ILE A 44 6.83 -4.22 16.36
CA ILE A 44 5.62 -3.67 17.00
C ILE A 44 4.38 -3.91 16.13
N VAL A 45 4.50 -3.74 14.81
CA VAL A 45 3.39 -4.02 13.88
C VAL A 45 3.01 -5.49 13.91
N PHE A 46 3.98 -6.41 13.88
CA PHE A 46 3.72 -7.86 14.00
C PHE A 46 3.08 -8.23 15.33
N TYR A 47 3.54 -7.62 16.42
CA TYR A 47 2.92 -7.81 17.74
C TYR A 47 1.44 -7.39 17.73
N TYR A 48 1.13 -6.21 17.21
CA TYR A 48 -0.27 -5.77 17.09
C TYR A 48 -1.10 -6.71 16.23
N PHE A 49 -0.60 -7.20 15.10
CA PHE A 49 -1.34 -8.16 14.29
C PHE A 49 -1.59 -9.48 15.03
N THR A 50 -0.64 -9.90 15.89
CA THR A 50 -0.83 -11.07 16.76
C THR A 50 -1.94 -10.84 17.79
N VAL A 51 -2.04 -9.64 18.34
CA VAL A 51 -3.13 -9.29 19.27
C VAL A 51 -4.46 -9.15 18.54
N LEU A 52 -4.47 -8.46 17.40
CA LEU A 52 -5.69 -8.19 16.63
C LEU A 52 -6.34 -9.45 16.03
N LYS A 53 -5.54 -10.49 15.72
CA LYS A 53 -6.10 -11.76 15.27
C LYS A 53 -6.92 -12.49 16.33
N GLU A 54 -6.73 -12.18 17.62
CA GLU A 54 -7.52 -12.72 18.74
C GLU A 54 -8.70 -11.80 19.10
N GLY A 55 -8.89 -10.69 18.38
CA GLY A 55 -9.96 -9.73 18.61
C GLY A 55 -11.34 -10.22 18.15
N ASN A 56 -12.35 -9.36 18.34
CA ASN A 56 -13.75 -9.70 18.07
C ASN A 56 -14.21 -9.34 16.65
N ASP A 57 -13.41 -8.65 15.86
CA ASP A 57 -13.76 -8.30 14.49
C ASP A 57 -13.27 -9.39 13.52
N GLU A 58 -14.20 -10.13 12.94
CA GLU A 58 -13.91 -11.30 12.09
C GLU A 58 -13.10 -10.95 10.83
N ILE A 59 -13.31 -9.76 10.26
CA ILE A 59 -12.57 -9.31 9.07
C ILE A 59 -11.12 -9.02 9.46
N LEU A 60 -10.90 -8.24 10.51
CA LEU A 60 -9.56 -7.89 10.98
C LEU A 60 -8.79 -9.13 11.44
N LYS A 61 -9.47 -10.04 12.14
CA LYS A 61 -8.95 -11.33 12.56
C LYS A 61 -8.48 -12.18 11.37
N ASP A 62 -9.32 -12.36 10.33
CA ASP A 62 -8.94 -13.12 9.14
C ASP A 62 -7.77 -12.45 8.39
N LEU A 63 -7.81 -11.15 8.20
CA LEU A 63 -6.75 -10.41 7.50
C LEU A 63 -5.40 -10.51 8.23
N CYS A 64 -5.39 -10.33 9.56
CA CYS A 64 -4.19 -10.47 10.39
C CYS A 64 -3.67 -11.91 10.37
N THR A 65 -4.56 -12.90 10.47
CA THR A 65 -4.22 -14.32 10.39
C THR A 65 -3.59 -14.64 9.03
N ARG A 66 -4.20 -14.23 7.94
CA ARG A 66 -3.64 -14.42 6.58
C ARG A 66 -2.25 -13.81 6.45
N PHE A 67 -2.06 -12.62 6.99
CA PHE A 67 -0.77 -11.94 6.93
C PHE A 67 0.31 -12.69 7.72
N LEU A 68 0.02 -13.07 8.96
CA LEU A 68 0.95 -13.78 9.85
C LEU A 68 1.28 -15.18 9.33
N ASP A 69 0.29 -15.90 8.79
CA ASP A 69 0.44 -17.24 8.21
C ASP A 69 0.97 -17.22 6.77
N ARG A 70 1.29 -16.04 6.23
CA ARG A 70 1.75 -15.84 4.84
C ARG A 70 0.79 -16.36 3.77
N ARG A 71 -0.50 -16.41 4.06
CA ARG A 71 -1.59 -16.66 3.10
C ARG A 71 -2.00 -15.35 2.43
N LEU A 72 -1.05 -14.78 1.68
CA LEU A 72 -1.20 -13.46 1.08
C LEU A 72 -2.21 -13.50 -0.07
N PHE A 73 -2.72 -12.33 -0.44
CA PHE A 73 -3.56 -12.17 -1.61
C PHE A 73 -2.74 -12.47 -2.87
N ILE A 74 -3.35 -13.15 -3.80
CA ILE A 74 -2.84 -13.30 -5.17
C ILE A 74 -3.19 -12.05 -5.97
N TYR A 75 -2.52 -11.84 -7.10
CA TYR A 75 -2.80 -10.71 -7.97
C TYR A 75 -2.75 -11.11 -9.43
N HIS A 76 -3.43 -10.31 -10.25
CA HIS A 76 -3.21 -10.27 -11.71
C HIS A 76 -3.40 -8.84 -12.24
N ASP A 77 -3.01 -8.65 -13.49
CA ASP A 77 -3.14 -7.36 -14.13
C ASP A 77 -4.61 -7.06 -14.36
N LEU A 78 -5.05 -5.88 -13.93
CA LEU A 78 -6.41 -5.39 -14.09
C LEU A 78 -6.54 -4.71 -15.45
N LEU A 79 -7.35 -5.29 -16.33
CA LEU A 79 -7.52 -4.78 -17.70
C LEU A 79 -8.47 -3.59 -17.75
N ASP A 80 -9.58 -3.65 -16.99
CA ASP A 80 -10.59 -2.60 -16.95
C ASP A 80 -11.42 -2.60 -15.64
N GLN A 81 -12.26 -1.59 -15.49
CA GLN A 81 -13.13 -1.44 -14.32
C GLN A 81 -14.23 -2.51 -14.24
N HIS A 82 -14.62 -3.10 -15.36
CA HIS A 82 -15.61 -4.15 -15.39
C HIS A 82 -15.09 -5.43 -14.72
N GLU A 83 -13.84 -5.78 -14.98
CA GLU A 83 -13.17 -6.92 -14.33
C GLU A 83 -13.12 -6.76 -12.81
N LYS A 84 -12.83 -5.53 -12.33
CA LYS A 84 -12.87 -5.22 -10.90
C LYS A 84 -14.27 -5.46 -10.32
N GLN A 85 -15.31 -4.98 -10.97
CA GLN A 85 -16.71 -5.17 -10.52
C GLN A 85 -17.12 -6.65 -10.49
N LEU A 86 -16.66 -7.45 -11.46
CA LEU A 86 -16.87 -8.90 -11.46
C LEU A 86 -16.19 -9.57 -10.26
N ALA A 87 -14.95 -9.19 -9.96
CA ALA A 87 -14.23 -9.69 -8.79
C ALA A 87 -14.94 -9.30 -7.50
N GLU A 88 -15.34 -8.03 -7.33
CA GLU A 88 -16.09 -7.56 -6.16
C GLU A 88 -17.38 -8.37 -5.96
N SER A 89 -18.17 -8.54 -7.03
CA SER A 89 -19.41 -9.31 -6.99
C SER A 89 -19.19 -10.79 -6.67
N PHE A 90 -18.10 -11.38 -7.16
CA PHE A 90 -17.74 -12.76 -6.87
C PHE A 90 -17.41 -12.96 -5.38
N TYR A 91 -16.56 -12.08 -4.82
CA TYR A 91 -16.17 -12.17 -3.42
C TYR A 91 -17.31 -11.84 -2.46
N GLU A 92 -18.18 -10.89 -2.81
CA GLU A 92 -19.40 -10.60 -2.05
C GLU A 92 -20.30 -11.82 -1.95
N LYS A 93 -20.54 -12.54 -3.05
CA LYS A 93 -21.31 -13.81 -3.07
C LYS A 93 -20.67 -14.91 -2.23
N LYS A 94 -19.37 -14.87 -2.03
CA LYS A 94 -18.62 -15.79 -1.16
C LYS A 94 -18.64 -15.37 0.32
N GLY A 95 -19.27 -14.25 0.66
CA GLY A 95 -19.38 -13.73 2.02
C GLY A 95 -18.22 -12.83 2.46
N TYR A 96 -17.35 -12.44 1.53
CA TYR A 96 -16.29 -11.46 1.80
C TYR A 96 -16.80 -10.04 1.54
N ASP A 97 -16.36 -9.09 2.36
CA ASP A 97 -16.61 -7.66 2.09
C ASP A 97 -15.58 -7.14 1.07
N PRO A 98 -15.99 -6.80 -0.17
CA PRO A 98 -15.05 -6.40 -1.23
C PRO A 98 -14.17 -5.21 -0.87
N ARG A 99 -14.63 -4.32 0.03
CA ARG A 99 -13.86 -3.15 0.49
C ARG A 99 -12.51 -3.53 1.12
N TYR A 100 -12.41 -4.73 1.69
CA TYR A 100 -11.22 -5.21 2.37
C TYR A 100 -10.55 -6.39 1.66
N TYR A 101 -11.30 -7.12 0.82
CA TYR A 101 -10.81 -8.34 0.19
C TYR A 101 -10.54 -8.20 -1.31
N VAL A 102 -10.96 -7.10 -1.94
CA VAL A 102 -10.63 -6.79 -3.34
C VAL A 102 -9.93 -5.43 -3.39
N VAL A 103 -8.61 -5.45 -3.59
CA VAL A 103 -7.80 -4.24 -3.58
C VAL A 103 -7.22 -4.03 -4.96
N SER A 104 -7.42 -2.86 -5.53
CA SER A 104 -6.71 -2.43 -6.74
C SER A 104 -5.57 -1.49 -6.37
N ASP A 105 -4.45 -1.63 -7.03
CA ASP A 105 -3.32 -0.74 -6.92
C ASP A 105 -3.02 -0.11 -8.29
N ASP A 106 -3.09 1.21 -8.33
CA ASP A 106 -2.78 2.01 -9.51
C ASP A 106 -1.32 2.44 -9.42
N GLN A 107 -0.42 1.51 -9.68
CA GLN A 107 1.02 1.77 -9.67
C GLN A 107 1.48 2.45 -10.96
N SER A 108 1.01 3.63 -11.27
CA SER A 108 1.64 4.47 -12.29
C SER A 108 2.93 5.10 -11.74
N LYS A 109 3.86 4.29 -11.22
CA LYS A 109 5.14 4.79 -10.76
C LYS A 109 6.09 4.90 -11.94
N VAL A 110 6.37 6.12 -12.35
CA VAL A 110 7.52 6.39 -13.19
C VAL A 110 8.76 6.22 -12.30
N PRO A 111 9.63 5.24 -12.57
CA PRO A 111 10.91 5.15 -11.88
C PRO A 111 11.63 6.50 -12.02
N TYR A 112 12.28 6.95 -10.95
CA TYR A 112 13.01 8.22 -10.91
C TYR A 112 12.17 9.51 -10.90
N ARG A 113 10.90 9.47 -10.48
CA ARG A 113 10.19 10.69 -10.07
C ARG A 113 10.68 11.12 -8.69
N ASP A 114 11.04 12.39 -8.59
CA ASP A 114 11.34 13.00 -7.30
C ASP A 114 10.09 13.08 -6.41
N TYR A 115 10.24 12.84 -5.11
CA TYR A 115 9.17 12.88 -4.11
C TYR A 115 8.84 14.30 -3.62
N GLY A 116 9.14 15.33 -4.40
CA GLY A 116 8.84 16.71 -4.07
C GLY A 116 7.42 17.13 -4.46
N ASN A 117 6.72 17.78 -3.53
CA ASN A 117 5.34 18.27 -3.64
C ASN A 117 5.19 19.51 -4.55
N THR A 118 5.93 19.61 -5.63
CA THR A 118 5.82 20.75 -6.55
C THR A 118 5.74 20.27 -8.00
N GLU A 119 4.96 20.97 -8.79
CA GLU A 119 4.69 20.71 -10.22
C GLU A 119 5.94 20.75 -11.12
N GLU A 120 7.11 21.02 -10.58
CA GLU A 120 8.39 20.96 -11.27
C GLU A 120 9.03 19.58 -11.03
N LEU A 121 9.15 18.84 -12.12
CA LEU A 121 9.95 17.60 -12.18
C LEU A 121 11.41 17.96 -11.85
N ARG A 122 11.84 17.75 -10.62
CA ARG A 122 13.27 17.81 -10.30
C ARG A 122 13.90 16.52 -10.77
N GLU A 123 14.69 16.63 -11.81
CA GLU A 123 15.53 15.54 -12.28
C GLU A 123 16.72 15.37 -11.31
N ILE A 124 17.17 14.13 -11.15
CA ILE A 124 18.33 13.84 -10.31
C ILE A 124 19.57 14.42 -11.01
N GLU A 125 20.20 15.40 -10.39
CA GLU A 125 21.45 16.00 -10.86
C GLU A 125 22.65 15.23 -10.27
N ILE A 126 23.63 14.95 -11.11
CA ILE A 126 24.89 14.33 -10.72
C ILE A 126 26.04 15.22 -11.13
N LEU A 127 27.09 15.28 -10.30
CA LEU A 127 28.29 16.04 -10.57
C LEU A 127 29.27 15.17 -11.35
N ILE A 128 29.59 15.55 -12.61
CA ILE A 128 30.58 14.90 -13.46
C ILE A 128 31.53 15.97 -14.01
N ASP A 129 32.81 15.80 -13.81
CA ASP A 129 33.84 16.74 -14.27
C ASP A 129 33.56 18.20 -13.86
N GLU A 130 33.12 18.39 -12.62
CA GLU A 130 32.74 19.68 -12.02
C GLU A 130 31.48 20.34 -12.62
N GLU A 131 30.76 19.67 -13.52
CA GLU A 131 29.48 20.11 -14.08
C GLU A 131 28.32 19.29 -13.56
N LEU A 132 27.22 19.97 -13.21
CA LEU A 132 25.96 19.31 -12.86
C LEU A 132 25.24 18.89 -14.15
N ARG A 133 24.93 17.61 -14.26
CA ARG A 133 24.20 17.02 -15.39
C ARG A 133 23.06 16.17 -14.89
N PHE A 134 21.99 16.12 -15.67
CA PHE A 134 20.85 15.28 -15.32
C PHE A 134 21.16 13.80 -15.53
N LEU A 135 20.78 12.97 -14.57
CA LEU A 135 21.06 11.53 -14.60
C LEU A 135 20.52 10.84 -15.88
N PRO A 136 19.35 11.18 -16.45
CA PRO A 136 18.87 10.62 -17.71
C PRO A 136 19.75 10.97 -18.93
N GLU A 137 20.47 12.08 -18.90
CA GLU A 137 21.37 12.50 -19.98
C GLU A 137 22.70 11.75 -19.95
N VAL A 138 23.11 11.34 -18.79
CA VAL A 138 24.40 10.70 -18.56
C VAL A 138 24.33 9.17 -18.58
N SER A 139 23.19 8.62 -18.20
CA SER A 139 22.95 7.18 -18.18
C SER A 139 22.01 6.77 -19.30
N GLU A 140 22.51 6.04 -20.30
CA GLU A 140 21.68 5.48 -21.38
C GLU A 140 20.53 4.61 -20.85
N ILE A 141 20.77 3.84 -19.78
CA ILE A 141 19.75 2.99 -19.16
C ILE A 141 18.64 3.84 -18.55
N VAL A 142 19.01 4.87 -17.76
CA VAL A 142 18.03 5.75 -17.12
C VAL A 142 17.29 6.57 -18.17
N GLY A 143 18.00 7.11 -19.16
CA GLY A 143 17.41 7.80 -20.30
C GLY A 143 16.40 6.93 -21.08
N ALA A 144 16.73 5.67 -21.32
CA ALA A 144 15.82 4.72 -21.98
C ALA A 144 14.57 4.42 -21.11
N ILE A 145 14.72 4.29 -19.79
CA ILE A 145 13.60 4.08 -18.86
C ILE A 145 12.68 5.30 -18.82
N VAL A 146 13.25 6.50 -18.65
CA VAL A 146 12.48 7.76 -18.57
C VAL A 146 11.79 8.07 -19.90
N ASN A 147 12.48 7.86 -21.04
CA ASN A 147 11.94 8.09 -22.37
C ASN A 147 11.05 6.96 -22.88
N SER A 148 11.07 5.78 -22.23
CA SER A 148 10.14 4.73 -22.58
C SER A 148 8.73 5.22 -22.27
N LYS A 149 7.98 5.61 -23.31
CA LYS A 149 6.56 5.97 -23.23
C LYS A 149 5.65 4.78 -22.82
N LYS A 150 6.22 3.69 -22.39
CA LYS A 150 5.53 2.60 -21.74
C LYS A 150 5.27 2.97 -20.27
N ASN A 151 4.43 3.99 -20.07
CA ASN A 151 3.50 3.92 -18.95
C ASN A 151 2.66 2.64 -19.20
N LYS A 152 3.21 1.49 -18.88
CA LYS A 152 2.35 0.38 -18.54
C LYS A 152 1.54 0.89 -17.38
N ASN A 153 0.26 1.14 -17.61
CA ASN A 153 -0.71 1.19 -16.54
C ASN A 153 -0.59 -0.15 -15.84
N ASP A 154 0.24 -0.23 -14.83
CA ASP A 154 0.50 -1.44 -14.06
C ASP A 154 -0.59 -1.51 -12.99
N HIS A 155 -1.86 -1.54 -13.46
CA HIS A 155 -3.01 -1.71 -12.62
C HIS A 155 -3.10 -3.18 -12.23
N LYS A 156 -3.05 -3.44 -10.93
CA LYS A 156 -3.19 -4.78 -10.38
C LYS A 156 -4.40 -4.87 -9.48
N ILE A 157 -5.03 -6.01 -9.49
CA ILE A 157 -6.09 -6.36 -8.56
C ILE A 157 -5.60 -7.50 -7.67
N PHE A 158 -5.84 -7.36 -6.37
CA PHE A 158 -5.41 -8.29 -5.33
C PHE A 158 -6.62 -8.84 -4.60
N TYR A 159 -6.65 -10.15 -4.38
CA TYR A 159 -7.72 -10.82 -3.64
C TYR A 159 -7.22 -12.14 -3.03
N PRO A 160 -7.92 -12.68 -2.01
CA PRO A 160 -7.52 -13.97 -1.42
C PRO A 160 -7.75 -15.12 -2.39
N GLU A 161 -6.91 -16.10 -2.36
CA GLU A 161 -7.18 -17.41 -2.96
C GLU A 161 -8.33 -18.08 -2.21
N VAL A 162 -9.35 -18.63 -2.96
CA VAL A 162 -10.61 -19.16 -2.42
C VAL A 162 -10.76 -20.62 -2.77
#